data_1d46991125a2134a9e9d7066b60cb1d5
#
_entry.id   1d46991125a2134a9e9d7066b60cb1d5
#
_cell.length_a   1.000
_cell.length_b   1.000
_cell.length_c   1.000
_cell.angle_alpha   90.00
_cell.angle_beta   90.00
_cell.angle_gamma   90.00
#
_symmetry.space_group_name_H-M   'P 1'
#
loop_
_entity.id
_entity.type
_entity.pdbx_description
1 polymer ?
#
loop_
_entity_poly.entity_id
_entity_poly.type
_entity_poly.pdbx_seq_one_letter_code
_entity_poly.pdbx_strand_id
1 'polypeptide(L)'
;MTPQFPRIFAWHVLRNLRRHRLLALLNVLSVALGIAVWLAIQIANHSASKSFAAGIDLVAGKAHLEIRGDVDETLWPVLARQPGIRAVTGLVEGVVTLPDFPGEYLRVLGVDLFTGEPFRTFGIGAKGTPLPLESWTGESGAIAVTTAFAGRCGWKVGDIFRALVNSETKTLHIAAII
;
A
#
# COMPACT_ATOMS: atom_id res chain seq x y z
N MET A 1 -22.04 57.63 0.36
CA MET A 1 -22.92 56.83 1.21
C MET A 1 -22.10 55.66 1.77
N THR A 2 -21.57 55.81 2.97
CA THR A 2 -20.75 54.78 3.63
C THR A 2 -21.67 53.73 4.27
N PRO A 3 -21.43 52.42 4.09
CA PRO A 3 -22.29 51.39 4.59
C PRO A 3 -22.12 51.26 6.11
N GLN A 4 -22.96 51.89 6.86
CA GLN A 4 -23.02 51.74 8.34
C GLN A 4 -23.71 50.43 8.76
N PHE A 5 -24.27 49.70 7.81
CA PHE A 5 -24.96 48.41 8.03
C PHE A 5 -24.11 47.32 8.73
N PRO A 6 -22.83 47.09 8.38
CA PRO A 6 -22.09 46.00 9.02
C PRO A 6 -21.76 46.26 10.50
N ARG A 7 -21.62 47.52 10.91
CA ARG A 7 -21.27 47.88 12.29
C ARG A 7 -22.47 47.69 13.26
N ILE A 8 -23.68 48.05 12.82
CA ILE A 8 -24.91 47.91 13.61
C ILE A 8 -25.26 46.44 13.75
N PHE A 9 -25.11 45.67 12.67
CA PHE A 9 -25.33 44.22 12.68
C PHE A 9 -24.32 43.51 13.61
N ALA A 10 -23.04 43.82 13.51
CA ALA A 10 -22.00 43.24 14.35
C ALA A 10 -22.23 43.55 15.85
N TRP A 11 -22.70 44.78 16.17
CA TRP A 11 -22.99 45.18 17.56
C TRP A 11 -24.19 44.43 18.14
N HIS A 12 -25.24 44.23 17.33
CA HIS A 12 -26.43 43.46 17.75
C HIS A 12 -26.10 41.97 17.94
N VAL A 13 -25.33 41.38 17.06
CA VAL A 13 -24.91 39.99 17.18
C VAL A 13 -24.03 39.81 18.42
N LEU A 14 -23.07 40.71 18.65
CA LEU A 14 -22.14 40.61 19.79
C LEU A 14 -22.88 40.78 21.13
N ARG A 15 -23.88 41.66 21.19
CA ARG A 15 -24.73 41.87 22.38
C ARG A 15 -25.60 40.67 22.65
N ASN A 16 -26.16 40.03 21.64
CA ASN A 16 -27.00 38.85 21.77
C ASN A 16 -26.16 37.61 22.19
N LEU A 17 -24.92 37.46 21.63
CA LEU A 17 -23.97 36.43 22.06
C LEU A 17 -23.62 36.55 23.54
N ARG A 18 -23.41 37.77 24.04
CA ARG A 18 -23.10 38.00 25.46
C ARG A 18 -24.30 37.68 26.39
N ARG A 19 -25.51 37.84 25.92
CA ARG A 19 -26.72 37.57 26.70
C ARG A 19 -27.05 36.07 26.77
N HIS A 20 -26.71 35.30 25.73
CA HIS A 20 -26.95 33.87 25.63
C HIS A 20 -25.66 33.08 25.40
N ARG A 21 -24.71 33.20 26.32
CA ARG A 21 -23.37 32.61 26.21
C ARG A 21 -23.38 31.09 25.97
N LEU A 22 -24.32 30.38 26.64
CA LEU A 22 -24.49 28.93 26.46
C LEU A 22 -24.91 28.55 25.03
N LEU A 23 -25.89 29.26 24.46
CA LEU A 23 -26.31 29.01 23.07
C LEU A 23 -25.23 29.36 22.05
N ALA A 24 -24.49 30.46 22.28
CA ALA A 24 -23.37 30.85 21.45
C ALA A 24 -22.25 29.79 21.50
N LEU A 25 -21.94 29.31 22.69
CA LEU A 25 -20.95 28.25 22.88
C LEU A 25 -21.36 26.95 22.17
N LEU A 26 -22.62 26.54 22.31
CA LEU A 26 -23.16 25.35 21.62
C LEU A 26 -23.07 25.47 20.09
N ASN A 27 -23.41 26.64 19.54
CA ASN A 27 -23.30 26.86 18.09
C ASN A 27 -21.87 26.80 17.61
N VAL A 28 -20.91 27.42 18.32
CA VAL A 28 -19.51 27.36 17.98
C VAL A 28 -18.98 25.92 18.08
N LEU A 29 -19.38 25.20 19.12
CA LEU A 29 -18.98 23.80 19.33
C LEU A 29 -19.54 22.91 18.22
N SER A 30 -20.78 23.11 17.80
CA SER A 30 -21.38 22.36 16.69
C SER A 30 -20.64 22.57 15.38
N VAL A 31 -20.32 23.83 15.04
CA VAL A 31 -19.55 24.12 13.83
C VAL A 31 -18.14 23.56 13.93
N ALA A 32 -17.47 23.72 15.07
CA ALA A 32 -16.14 23.20 15.31
C ALA A 32 -16.11 21.67 15.19
N LEU A 33 -17.12 20.98 15.72
CA LEU A 33 -17.24 19.53 15.60
C LEU A 33 -17.42 19.09 14.15
N GLY A 34 -18.27 19.79 13.40
CA GLY A 34 -18.46 19.52 11.96
C GLY A 34 -17.15 19.65 11.16
N ILE A 35 -16.39 20.71 11.42
CA ILE A 35 -15.09 20.92 10.77
C ILE A 35 -14.09 19.84 11.21
N ALA A 36 -14.07 19.48 12.50
CA ALA A 36 -13.17 18.46 13.02
C ALA A 36 -13.44 17.08 12.39
N VAL A 37 -14.70 16.68 12.26
CA VAL A 37 -15.09 15.43 11.59
C VAL A 37 -14.70 15.46 10.12
N TRP A 38 -14.95 16.56 9.43
CA TRP A 38 -14.55 16.70 8.02
C TRP A 38 -13.04 16.59 7.84
N LEU A 39 -12.25 17.28 8.67
CA LEU A 39 -10.78 17.18 8.66
C LEU A 39 -10.30 15.77 8.97
N ALA A 40 -10.90 15.09 9.95
CA ALA A 40 -10.54 13.71 10.30
C ALA A 40 -10.74 12.76 9.12
N ILE A 41 -11.86 12.89 8.39
CA ILE A 41 -12.13 12.10 7.18
C ILE A 41 -11.10 12.40 6.08
N GLN A 42 -10.76 13.66 5.87
CA GLN A 42 -9.75 14.06 4.88
C GLN A 42 -8.37 13.52 5.21
N ILE A 43 -7.96 13.59 6.46
CA ILE A 43 -6.67 13.04 6.92
C ILE A 43 -6.66 11.52 6.77
N ALA A 44 -7.74 10.83 7.15
CA ALA A 44 -7.86 9.39 7.00
C ALA A 44 -7.78 8.96 5.53
N ASN A 45 -8.52 9.61 4.63
CA ASN A 45 -8.49 9.33 3.20
C ASN A 45 -7.12 9.62 2.59
N HIS A 46 -6.47 10.73 2.97
CA HIS A 46 -5.13 11.06 2.49
C HIS A 46 -4.08 10.03 2.98
N SER A 47 -4.16 9.64 4.24
CA SER A 47 -3.26 8.62 4.82
C SER A 47 -3.47 7.26 4.16
N ALA A 48 -4.71 6.85 3.92
CA ALA A 48 -5.02 5.62 3.21
C ALA A 48 -4.46 5.65 1.78
N SER A 49 -4.73 6.71 1.01
CA SER A 49 -4.22 6.87 -0.35
C SER A 49 -2.69 6.87 -0.40
N LYS A 50 -2.04 7.54 0.55
CA LYS A 50 -0.58 7.58 0.63
C LYS A 50 0.02 6.22 1.00
N SER A 51 -0.62 5.47 1.90
CA SER A 51 -0.20 4.10 2.23
C SER A 51 -0.38 3.15 1.07
N PHE A 52 -1.47 3.29 0.29
CA PHE A 52 -1.68 2.54 -0.94
C PHE A 52 -0.63 2.89 -2.01
N ALA A 53 -0.38 4.18 -2.24
CA ALA A 53 0.63 4.63 -3.20
C ALA A 53 2.03 4.12 -2.81
N ALA A 54 2.41 4.22 -1.53
CA ALA A 54 3.69 3.70 -1.05
C ALA A 54 3.79 2.17 -1.21
N GLY A 55 2.69 1.44 -1.05
CA GLY A 55 2.64 0.00 -1.31
C GLY A 55 2.80 -0.32 -2.80
N ILE A 56 2.19 0.45 -3.68
CA ILE A 56 2.33 0.29 -5.13
C ILE A 56 3.74 0.67 -5.58
N ASP A 57 4.31 1.78 -5.08
CA ASP A 57 5.67 2.22 -5.41
C ASP A 57 6.75 1.21 -4.96
N LEU A 58 6.52 0.52 -3.84
CA LEU A 58 7.39 -0.57 -3.39
C LEU A 58 7.37 -1.78 -4.35
N VAL A 59 6.23 -2.04 -4.98
CA VAL A 59 5.99 -3.22 -5.82
C VAL A 59 6.23 -2.91 -7.30
N ALA A 60 5.66 -1.82 -7.80
CA ALA A 60 5.77 -1.39 -9.20
C ALA A 60 7.08 -0.65 -9.50
N GLY A 61 7.82 -0.20 -8.46
CA GLY A 61 9.04 0.57 -8.64
C GLY A 61 8.81 1.83 -9.48
N LYS A 62 9.72 2.12 -10.40
CA LYS A 62 9.65 3.28 -11.30
C LYS A 62 8.88 2.99 -12.61
N ALA A 63 7.92 2.07 -12.60
CA ALA A 63 7.11 1.80 -13.78
C ALA A 63 6.20 2.98 -14.10
N HIS A 64 6.22 3.46 -15.35
CA HIS A 64 5.36 4.55 -15.81
C HIS A 64 4.04 4.04 -16.37
N LEU A 65 4.01 2.78 -16.81
CA LEU A 65 2.85 2.12 -17.39
C LEU A 65 2.72 0.72 -16.84
N GLU A 66 1.51 0.29 -16.59
CA GLU A 66 1.17 -1.05 -16.10
C GLU A 66 0.02 -1.61 -16.94
N ILE A 67 0.17 -2.84 -17.39
CA ILE A 67 -0.89 -3.59 -18.07
C ILE A 67 -1.35 -4.67 -17.08
N ARG A 68 -2.62 -4.67 -16.74
CA ARG A 68 -3.21 -5.62 -15.79
C ARG A 68 -4.16 -6.57 -16.50
N GLY A 69 -4.19 -7.78 -16.04
CA GLY A 69 -5.10 -8.83 -16.51
C GLY A 69 -4.36 -10.12 -16.80
N ASP A 70 -5.02 -10.98 -17.54
CA ASP A 70 -4.40 -12.19 -18.09
C ASP A 70 -3.58 -11.81 -19.31
N VAL A 71 -2.31 -11.45 -19.06
CA VAL A 71 -1.40 -10.96 -20.10
C VAL A 71 -0.61 -12.13 -20.63
N ASP A 72 -0.77 -12.41 -21.94
CA ASP A 72 -0.03 -13.45 -22.62
C ASP A 72 1.47 -13.10 -22.71
N GLU A 73 2.34 -14.06 -22.47
CA GLU A 73 3.79 -13.89 -22.54
C GLU A 73 4.29 -13.45 -23.93
N THR A 74 3.50 -13.70 -24.98
CA THR A 74 3.82 -13.26 -26.36
C THR A 74 3.82 -11.74 -26.52
N LEU A 75 3.15 -11.01 -25.62
CA LEU A 75 3.14 -9.54 -25.60
C LEU A 75 4.50 -8.94 -25.20
N TRP A 76 5.28 -9.68 -24.46
CA TRP A 76 6.56 -9.20 -23.92
C TRP A 76 7.55 -8.74 -25.00
N PRO A 77 7.92 -9.58 -25.99
CA PRO A 77 8.84 -9.16 -27.04
C PRO A 77 8.26 -8.06 -27.94
N VAL A 78 6.94 -7.96 -28.04
CA VAL A 78 6.26 -6.89 -28.79
C VAL A 78 6.43 -5.56 -28.09
N LEU A 79 6.19 -5.53 -26.77
CA LEU A 79 6.35 -4.32 -25.94
C LEU A 79 7.80 -3.87 -25.87
N ALA A 80 8.73 -4.80 -25.69
CA ALA A 80 10.15 -4.48 -25.61
C ALA A 80 10.72 -3.84 -26.89
N ARG A 81 10.07 -4.03 -28.03
CA ARG A 81 10.46 -3.43 -29.33
C ARG A 81 9.80 -2.09 -29.64
N GLN A 82 8.85 -1.65 -28.82
CA GLN A 82 8.15 -0.40 -29.08
C GLN A 82 9.07 0.82 -28.82
N PRO A 83 9.08 1.81 -29.73
CA PRO A 83 9.82 3.03 -29.51
C PRO A 83 9.29 3.77 -28.27
N GLY A 84 10.18 4.16 -27.39
CA GLY A 84 9.84 4.84 -26.15
C GLY A 84 9.74 3.94 -24.93
N ILE A 85 9.72 2.63 -25.07
CA ILE A 85 9.78 1.66 -23.97
C ILE A 85 11.26 1.30 -23.72
N ARG A 86 11.72 1.59 -22.50
CA ARG A 86 13.13 1.31 -22.11
C ARG A 86 13.30 -0.07 -21.52
N ALA A 87 12.31 -0.53 -20.78
CA ALA A 87 12.35 -1.82 -20.12
C ALA A 87 10.91 -2.32 -19.89
N VAL A 88 10.77 -3.64 -19.87
CA VAL A 88 9.52 -4.35 -19.58
C VAL A 88 9.85 -5.42 -18.55
N THR A 89 9.02 -5.57 -17.53
CA THR A 89 9.14 -6.64 -16.53
C THR A 89 7.80 -7.25 -16.24
N GLY A 90 7.77 -8.54 -15.96
CA GLY A 90 6.55 -9.24 -15.54
C GLY A 90 6.40 -9.23 -14.03
N LEU A 91 5.15 -9.10 -13.63
CA LEU A 91 4.73 -9.17 -12.25
C LEU A 91 3.54 -10.12 -12.15
N VAL A 92 3.62 -11.10 -11.27
CA VAL A 92 2.53 -12.04 -11.02
C VAL A 92 2.03 -11.84 -9.58
N GLU A 93 0.76 -11.52 -9.44
CA GLU A 93 0.12 -11.45 -8.13
C GLU A 93 -0.81 -12.64 -7.92
N GLY A 94 -0.78 -13.19 -6.70
CA GLY A 94 -1.67 -14.26 -6.30
C GLY A 94 -1.96 -14.23 -4.82
N VAL A 95 -3.06 -14.87 -4.44
CA VAL A 95 -3.38 -15.12 -3.03
C VAL A 95 -3.30 -16.62 -2.81
N VAL A 96 -2.54 -17.02 -1.82
CA VAL A 96 -2.40 -18.42 -1.43
C VAL A 96 -2.90 -18.62 -0.01
N THR A 97 -3.55 -19.74 0.23
CA THR A 97 -3.99 -20.14 1.56
C THR A 97 -2.98 -21.09 2.18
N LEU A 98 -2.91 -21.06 3.49
CA LEU A 98 -1.99 -21.88 4.27
C LEU A 98 -2.77 -22.97 4.98
N PRO A 99 -2.71 -24.24 4.53
CA PRO A 99 -3.46 -25.34 5.16
C PRO A 99 -3.11 -25.55 6.64
N ASP A 100 -1.85 -25.28 6.99
CA ASP A 100 -1.34 -25.44 8.35
C ASP A 100 -1.69 -24.26 9.28
N PHE A 101 -2.24 -23.15 8.72
CA PHE A 101 -2.65 -21.94 9.46
C PHE A 101 -4.05 -21.51 9.02
N PRO A 102 -5.11 -22.14 9.52
CA PRO A 102 -6.49 -21.83 9.13
C PRO A 102 -6.85 -20.37 9.42
N GLY A 103 -7.36 -19.67 8.41
CA GLY A 103 -7.73 -18.26 8.50
C GLY A 103 -6.63 -17.28 8.09
N GLU A 104 -5.39 -17.74 7.89
CA GLU A 104 -4.31 -16.93 7.33
C GLU A 104 -4.24 -17.14 5.81
N TYR A 105 -3.98 -16.05 5.11
CA TYR A 105 -3.72 -16.03 3.67
C TYR A 105 -2.49 -15.18 3.38
N LEU A 106 -1.75 -15.56 2.37
CA LEU A 106 -0.56 -14.85 1.93
C LEU A 106 -0.80 -14.26 0.55
N ARG A 107 -0.65 -12.96 0.41
CA ARG A 107 -0.57 -12.33 -0.91
C ARG A 107 0.86 -12.47 -1.41
N VAL A 108 1.02 -13.23 -2.46
CA VAL A 108 2.33 -13.53 -3.06
C VAL A 108 2.52 -12.67 -4.29
N LEU A 109 3.69 -12.09 -4.39
CA LEU A 109 4.14 -11.30 -5.52
C LEU A 109 5.32 -12.00 -6.17
N GLY A 110 5.12 -12.50 -7.38
CA GLY A 110 6.20 -13.03 -8.21
C GLY A 110 6.83 -11.91 -9.04
N VAL A 111 8.14 -11.78 -8.95
CA VAL A 111 8.90 -10.78 -9.67
C VAL A 111 9.99 -11.47 -10.51
N ASP A 112 10.19 -10.99 -11.73
CA ASP A 112 11.32 -11.43 -12.53
C ASP A 112 12.61 -10.76 -12.03
N LEU A 113 13.57 -11.59 -11.62
CA LEU A 113 14.84 -11.13 -11.11
C LEU A 113 15.76 -10.56 -12.19
N PHE A 114 15.63 -10.97 -13.42
CA PHE A 114 16.52 -10.59 -14.50
C PHE A 114 16.09 -9.30 -15.23
N THR A 115 14.79 -9.14 -15.45
CA THR A 115 14.26 -7.96 -16.18
C THR A 115 13.80 -6.86 -15.26
N GLY A 116 13.65 -7.14 -13.96
CA GLY A 116 13.13 -6.20 -12.98
C GLY A 116 14.10 -5.13 -12.50
N GLU A 117 15.41 -5.22 -12.78
CA GLU A 117 16.41 -4.30 -12.23
C GLU A 117 16.13 -2.81 -12.47
N PRO A 118 15.69 -2.36 -13.67
CA PRO A 118 15.38 -0.94 -13.89
C PRO A 118 14.21 -0.40 -13.09
N PHE A 119 13.31 -1.29 -12.65
CA PHE A 119 12.10 -0.95 -11.90
C PHE A 119 12.28 -1.03 -10.39
N ARG A 120 13.34 -1.73 -9.94
CA ARG A 120 13.55 -1.97 -8.52
C ARG A 120 14.31 -0.85 -7.84
N THR A 121 13.66 -0.28 -6.85
CA THR A 121 14.36 0.34 -5.74
C THR A 121 14.24 -0.62 -4.55
N PHE A 122 14.62 -1.89 -4.73
CA PHE A 122 14.60 -2.85 -3.63
C PHE A 122 15.78 -2.62 -2.70
N GLY A 123 15.50 -1.87 -1.64
CA GLY A 123 16.04 -2.21 -0.36
C GLY A 123 15.09 -3.22 0.28
N ILE A 124 15.19 -4.49 -0.03
CA ILE A 124 14.44 -5.54 0.65
C ILE A 124 15.05 -5.69 2.03
N GLY A 125 14.27 -5.33 3.03
CA GLY A 125 14.67 -5.28 4.43
C GLY A 125 14.58 -3.87 4.98
N ALA A 126 14.24 -3.74 6.26
CA ALA A 126 14.07 -2.47 6.97
C ALA A 126 15.31 -1.54 6.94
N LYS A 127 16.41 -1.95 6.31
CA LYS A 127 17.68 -1.21 6.16
C LYS A 127 18.32 -1.35 4.78
N GLY A 128 17.58 -1.77 3.74
CA GLY A 128 18.15 -1.86 2.40
C GLY A 128 19.23 -2.94 2.24
N THR A 129 19.20 -3.98 3.03
CA THR A 129 20.13 -5.11 2.89
C THR A 129 19.79 -5.86 1.59
N PRO A 130 20.71 -5.96 0.63
CA PRO A 130 20.45 -6.72 -0.59
C PRO A 130 20.18 -8.18 -0.23
N LEU A 131 19.13 -8.75 -0.83
CA LEU A 131 18.89 -10.18 -0.71
C LEU A 131 20.05 -10.93 -1.36
N PRO A 132 20.60 -11.97 -0.74
CA PRO A 132 21.56 -12.82 -1.38
C PRO A 132 20.87 -13.54 -2.55
N LEU A 133 21.19 -13.12 -3.77
CA LEU A 133 20.62 -13.70 -5.00
C LEU A 133 20.81 -15.22 -5.05
N GLU A 134 21.89 -15.72 -4.47
CA GLU A 134 22.23 -17.14 -4.44
C GLU A 134 21.16 -17.99 -3.74
N SER A 135 20.55 -17.49 -2.67
CA SER A 135 19.47 -18.19 -1.95
C SER A 135 18.13 -18.19 -2.71
N TRP A 136 18.00 -17.35 -3.75
CA TRP A 136 16.78 -17.24 -4.56
C TRP A 136 16.86 -17.98 -5.88
N THR A 137 18.05 -18.10 -6.44
CA THR A 137 18.25 -18.72 -7.76
C THR A 137 18.54 -20.22 -7.66
N GLY A 138 18.93 -20.69 -6.48
CA GLY A 138 19.33 -22.08 -6.28
C GLY A 138 18.18 -23.06 -6.03
N GLU A 139 17.05 -22.61 -5.48
CA GLU A 139 15.99 -23.49 -5.06
C GLU A 139 14.62 -23.01 -5.54
N SER A 140 13.87 -23.94 -6.14
CA SER A 140 12.48 -23.68 -6.53
C SER A 140 11.59 -23.51 -5.29
N GLY A 141 10.75 -22.46 -5.27
CA GLY A 141 9.82 -22.21 -4.17
C GLY A 141 10.37 -21.32 -3.04
N ALA A 142 11.49 -20.62 -3.29
CA ALA A 142 12.02 -19.63 -2.35
C ALA A 142 11.12 -18.38 -2.27
N ILE A 143 10.77 -17.97 -1.07
CA ILE A 143 9.99 -16.74 -0.85
C ILE A 143 10.60 -15.87 0.25
N ALA A 144 10.36 -14.55 0.16
CA ALA A 144 10.56 -13.64 1.27
C ALA A 144 9.21 -13.33 1.93
N VAL A 145 9.20 -13.32 3.24
CA VAL A 145 8.02 -12.97 4.02
C VAL A 145 8.31 -11.75 4.88
N THR A 146 7.26 -10.97 5.17
CA THR A 146 7.41 -9.81 6.05
C THR A 146 7.63 -10.25 7.51
N THR A 147 8.43 -9.47 8.26
CA THR A 147 8.67 -9.71 9.69
C THR A 147 7.37 -9.86 10.48
N ALA A 148 6.35 -9.03 10.16
CA ALA A 148 5.06 -9.08 10.82
C ALA A 148 4.33 -10.42 10.58
N PHE A 149 4.40 -10.95 9.37
CA PHE A 149 3.77 -12.23 9.03
C PHE A 149 4.55 -13.41 9.63
N ALA A 150 5.87 -13.41 9.50
CA ALA A 150 6.74 -14.42 10.10
C ALA A 150 6.52 -14.50 11.62
N GLY A 151 6.38 -13.35 12.29
CA GLY A 151 6.11 -13.29 13.73
C GLY A 151 4.76 -13.91 14.12
N ARG A 152 3.71 -13.75 13.30
CA ARG A 152 2.39 -14.37 13.57
C ARG A 152 2.43 -15.89 13.43
N CYS A 153 3.12 -16.38 12.43
CA CYS A 153 3.24 -17.83 12.16
C CYS A 153 4.39 -18.49 12.92
N GLY A 154 5.23 -17.74 13.60
CA GLY A 154 6.41 -18.24 14.30
C GLY A 154 7.53 -18.71 13.37
N TRP A 155 7.57 -18.21 12.14
CA TRP A 155 8.49 -18.66 11.08
C TRP A 155 9.87 -18.05 11.19
N LYS A 156 10.85 -18.81 10.71
CA LYS A 156 12.27 -18.43 10.63
C LYS A 156 12.78 -18.64 9.20
N VAL A 157 13.89 -18.00 8.87
CA VAL A 157 14.61 -18.28 7.62
C VAL A 157 15.03 -19.75 7.57
N GLY A 158 14.76 -20.41 6.44
CA GLY A 158 14.96 -21.85 6.24
C GLY A 158 13.76 -22.72 6.55
N ASP A 159 12.70 -22.19 7.16
CA ASP A 159 11.48 -22.97 7.41
C ASP A 159 10.77 -23.32 6.09
N ILE A 160 10.16 -24.49 6.08
CA ILE A 160 9.39 -25.02 4.95
C ILE A 160 7.92 -25.08 5.34
N PHE A 161 7.04 -24.63 4.45
CA PHE A 161 5.61 -24.68 4.67
C PHE A 161 4.86 -25.05 3.39
N ARG A 162 3.61 -25.46 3.56
CA ARG A 162 2.71 -25.82 2.46
C ARG A 162 1.79 -24.65 2.16
N ALA A 163 1.68 -24.31 0.87
CA ALA A 163 0.76 -23.31 0.38
C ALA A 163 -0.15 -23.91 -0.69
N LEU A 164 -1.41 -23.56 -0.64
CA LEU A 164 -2.40 -23.96 -1.64
C LEU A 164 -2.47 -22.84 -2.72
N VAL A 165 -1.98 -23.15 -3.90
CA VAL A 165 -1.95 -22.27 -5.06
C VAL A 165 -2.84 -22.88 -6.14
N ASN A 166 -3.93 -22.20 -6.54
CA ASN A 166 -4.86 -22.71 -7.56
C ASN A 166 -5.30 -24.16 -7.34
N SER A 167 -5.63 -24.52 -6.10
CA SER A 167 -6.01 -25.88 -5.68
C SER A 167 -4.90 -26.92 -5.71
N GLU A 168 -3.66 -26.55 -6.00
CA GLU A 168 -2.49 -27.41 -5.87
C GLU A 168 -1.70 -27.07 -4.62
N THR A 169 -1.29 -28.09 -3.88
CA THR A 169 -0.39 -27.88 -2.74
C THR A 169 1.05 -27.78 -3.23
N LYS A 170 1.66 -26.63 -3.00
CA LYS A 170 3.07 -26.38 -3.28
C LYS A 170 3.84 -26.25 -1.97
N THR A 171 5.05 -26.79 -1.96
CA THR A 171 5.97 -26.62 -0.84
C THR A 171 6.86 -25.41 -1.11
N LEU A 172 6.86 -24.47 -0.18
CA LEU A 172 7.63 -23.24 -0.26
C LEU A 172 8.61 -23.20 0.92
N HIS A 173 9.73 -22.49 0.75
CA HIS A 173 10.69 -22.28 1.83
C HIS A 173 10.99 -20.79 2.01
N ILE A 174 11.25 -20.40 3.25
CA ILE A 174 11.51 -19.00 3.60
C ILE A 174 12.99 -18.71 3.38
N ALA A 175 13.30 -18.05 2.28
CA ALA A 175 14.66 -17.63 1.95
C ALA A 175 15.07 -16.35 2.70
N ALA A 176 14.10 -15.46 3.03
CA ALA A 176 14.38 -14.23 3.75
C ALA A 176 13.16 -13.74 4.53
N ILE A 177 13.41 -12.98 5.60
CA ILE A 177 12.41 -12.21 6.36
C ILE A 177 12.75 -10.73 6.22
N ILE A 178 11.77 -9.94 5.73
CA ILE A 178 11.94 -8.54 5.36
C ILE A 178 11.05 -7.60 6.19
#